data_fea0b390898576b0363d7fc461fa5512
#
_entry.id   fea0b390898576b0363d7fc461fa5512
#
_cell.length_a   1.000
_cell.length_b   1.000
_cell.length_c   1.000
_cell.angle_alpha   90.00
_cell.angle_beta   90.00
_cell.angle_gamma   90.00
#
_symmetry.space_group_name_H-M   'P 1'
#
loop_
_entity.id
_entity.type
_entity.pdbx_description
1 polymer ?
#
loop_
_entity_poly.entity_id
_entity_poly.type
_entity_poly.pdbx_seq_one_letter_code
_entity_poly.pdbx_strand_id
1 'polypeptide(L)'
;MVMVNFTAGKWISEPKVSEVTSEFVSITTEPKTDFWQRSYYGFRNENAPALLIDSKDNFTFTAKVSFAYQQLFDQCGLIIYLDNENWFKASIEYENQSFSRLGSVVTNLGYSDWATTDIPLPKEIWYRLSRRGPDFLIESSFDGLVFNQMRIFHLHQLGETTIEMAKCNPPLPTQKVVSFGVYACSSSESSFTAKFTEMSLEPCKWLAH
;
A
#
# COMPACT_ATOMS: atom_id res chain seq x y z
N MET A 1 -8.76 14.79 -10.98
CA MET A 1 -7.57 14.52 -10.16
C MET A 1 -7.52 15.55 -9.05
N VAL A 2 -7.49 15.11 -7.80
CA VAL A 2 -7.35 15.98 -6.62
C VAL A 2 -6.08 15.51 -5.89
N MET A 3 -5.21 16.45 -5.53
CA MET A 3 -4.05 16.12 -4.69
C MET A 3 -4.54 15.73 -3.30
N VAL A 4 -4.03 14.63 -2.78
CA VAL A 4 -4.41 14.12 -1.46
C VAL A 4 -3.60 14.85 -0.40
N ASN A 5 -4.31 15.40 0.59
CA ASN A 5 -3.69 16.03 1.74
C ASN A 5 -3.77 15.10 2.96
N PHE A 6 -2.63 14.60 3.40
CA PHE A 6 -2.52 13.70 4.55
C PHE A 6 -2.36 14.43 5.90
N THR A 7 -2.40 15.78 5.95
CA THR A 7 -2.24 16.52 7.21
C THR A 7 -3.33 16.23 8.26
N ALA A 8 -4.50 15.75 7.81
CA ALA A 8 -5.58 15.26 8.67
C ALA A 8 -5.63 13.73 8.78
N GLY A 9 -4.62 13.02 8.28
CA GLY A 9 -4.51 11.58 8.32
C GLY A 9 -4.34 11.04 9.75
N LYS A 10 -4.64 9.76 9.92
CA LYS A 10 -4.49 9.04 11.19
C LYS A 10 -3.31 8.09 11.12
N TRP A 11 -2.46 8.12 12.13
CA TRP A 11 -1.36 7.19 12.25
C TRP A 11 -1.79 5.84 12.85
N ILE A 12 -1.26 4.77 12.26
CA ILE A 12 -1.03 3.50 12.95
C ILE A 12 0.46 3.48 13.28
N SER A 13 0.80 3.29 14.56
CA SER A 13 2.21 3.28 15.03
C SER A 13 2.97 4.52 14.55
N GLU A 14 2.58 5.70 15.03
CA GLU A 14 3.21 6.97 14.65
C GLU A 14 4.74 6.92 14.84
N PRO A 15 5.55 7.22 13.81
CA PRO A 15 7.01 7.15 13.91
C PRO A 15 7.56 8.33 14.72
N LYS A 16 8.75 8.18 15.32
CA LYS A 16 9.42 9.26 16.05
C LYS A 16 9.81 10.44 15.16
N VAL A 17 10.06 10.17 13.87
CA VAL A 17 10.45 11.19 12.90
C VAL A 17 9.60 11.05 11.66
N SER A 18 8.78 12.06 11.40
CA SER A 18 7.96 12.20 10.20
C SER A 18 7.76 13.67 9.84
N GLU A 19 7.46 13.92 8.61
CA GLU A 19 7.01 15.22 8.14
C GLU A 19 5.81 15.03 7.22
N VAL A 20 4.72 15.73 7.53
CA VAL A 20 3.47 15.64 6.76
C VAL A 20 3.07 17.05 6.32
N THR A 21 3.08 17.27 5.03
CA THR A 21 2.68 18.53 4.40
C THR A 21 1.54 18.32 3.41
N SER A 22 1.07 19.38 2.79
CA SER A 22 0.10 19.27 1.68
C SER A 22 0.70 18.66 0.41
N GLU A 23 2.02 18.57 0.28
CA GLU A 23 2.72 18.16 -0.93
C GLU A 23 3.39 16.79 -0.79
N PHE A 24 3.83 16.45 0.42
CA PHE A 24 4.51 15.17 0.66
C PHE A 24 4.30 14.63 2.08
N VAL A 25 4.56 13.34 2.21
CA VAL A 25 4.72 12.63 3.48
C VAL A 25 6.13 12.05 3.51
N SER A 26 6.85 12.25 4.62
CA SER A 26 8.13 11.63 4.89
C SER A 26 8.03 10.81 6.17
N ILE A 27 8.52 9.57 6.13
CA ILE A 27 8.52 8.63 7.26
C ILE A 27 9.94 8.10 7.44
N THR A 28 10.53 8.32 8.61
CA THR A 28 11.77 7.64 8.99
C THR A 28 11.42 6.40 9.79
N THR A 29 11.82 5.24 9.30
CA THR A 29 11.48 3.95 9.90
C THR A 29 12.25 3.70 11.20
N GLU A 30 11.68 2.88 12.06
CA GLU A 30 12.35 2.37 13.25
C GLU A 30 12.68 0.89 13.07
N PRO A 31 13.77 0.38 13.70
CA PRO A 31 14.11 -1.03 13.66
C PRO A 31 12.98 -1.93 14.16
N LYS A 32 12.92 -3.15 13.63
CA LYS A 32 11.96 -4.21 14.05
C LYS A 32 10.51 -3.80 13.89
N THR A 33 10.20 -3.06 12.81
CA THR A 33 8.84 -2.70 12.43
C THR A 33 8.40 -3.46 11.20
N ASP A 34 7.17 -3.98 11.17
CA ASP A 34 6.62 -4.70 10.04
C ASP A 34 5.09 -4.81 10.12
N PHE A 35 4.47 -5.24 9.00
CA PHE A 35 3.14 -5.83 8.90
C PHE A 35 3.25 -7.24 8.35
N TRP A 36 3.00 -8.25 9.19
CA TRP A 36 2.94 -9.66 8.82
C TRP A 36 2.07 -10.44 9.78
N GLN A 37 1.22 -11.32 9.26
CA GLN A 37 0.34 -12.15 10.09
C GLN A 37 0.52 -13.63 9.77
N ARG A 38 1.05 -14.37 10.69
CA ARG A 38 1.15 -15.83 10.87
C ARG A 38 1.79 -16.63 9.73
N SER A 39 1.33 -16.49 8.48
CA SER A 39 1.70 -17.39 7.38
C SER A 39 3.18 -17.72 7.35
N TYR A 40 3.51 -18.99 7.26
CA TYR A 40 4.86 -19.56 7.23
C TYR A 40 5.69 -19.31 8.50
N TYR A 41 5.82 -18.06 8.95
CA TYR A 41 6.70 -17.68 10.07
C TYR A 41 6.06 -17.87 11.46
N GLY A 42 4.74 -17.91 11.56
CA GLY A 42 3.99 -18.07 12.82
C GLY A 42 3.89 -16.83 13.70
N PHE A 43 4.70 -15.79 13.48
CA PHE A 43 4.64 -14.55 14.25
C PHE A 43 3.58 -13.57 13.73
N ARG A 44 3.31 -12.54 14.53
CA ARG A 44 2.46 -11.41 14.19
C ARG A 44 3.22 -10.12 14.41
N ASN A 45 3.31 -9.30 13.36
CA ASN A 45 3.84 -7.95 13.40
C ASN A 45 2.79 -6.98 12.85
N GLU A 46 2.52 -5.91 13.59
CA GLU A 46 1.54 -4.88 13.24
C GLU A 46 1.98 -3.49 13.73
N ASN A 47 3.29 -3.30 13.84
CA ASN A 47 3.90 -2.14 14.45
C ASN A 47 4.58 -1.19 13.46
N ALA A 48 4.41 -1.41 12.15
CA ALA A 48 4.94 -0.51 11.14
C ALA A 48 4.16 0.82 11.11
N PRO A 49 4.85 1.96 10.96
CA PRO A 49 4.18 3.23 10.76
C PRO A 49 3.38 3.27 9.46
N ALA A 50 2.12 3.68 9.58
CA ALA A 50 1.25 3.92 8.43
C ALA A 50 0.39 5.17 8.66
N LEU A 51 0.32 6.05 7.65
CA LEU A 51 -0.52 7.24 7.67
C LEU A 51 -1.70 7.06 6.72
N LEU A 52 -2.91 7.13 7.26
CA LEU A 52 -4.13 6.71 6.59
C LEU A 52 -5.16 7.84 6.51
N ILE A 53 -5.96 7.80 5.45
CA ILE A 53 -7.23 8.54 5.31
C ILE A 53 -8.36 7.58 4.99
N ASP A 54 -9.58 7.96 5.34
CA ASP A 54 -10.77 7.14 5.15
C ASP A 54 -11.50 7.51 3.85
N SER A 55 -12.05 6.51 3.15
CA SER A 55 -12.95 6.71 2.02
C SER A 55 -14.08 5.68 1.99
N LYS A 56 -15.28 6.13 1.57
CA LYS A 56 -16.40 5.27 1.20
C LYS A 56 -16.47 5.02 -0.30
N ASP A 57 -15.78 5.83 -1.10
CA ASP A 57 -15.91 5.80 -2.53
C ASP A 57 -15.10 4.68 -3.18
N ASN A 58 -15.47 4.33 -4.40
CA ASN A 58 -14.58 3.66 -5.33
C ASN A 58 -13.60 4.70 -5.89
N PHE A 59 -12.33 4.42 -5.83
CA PHE A 59 -11.29 5.40 -6.13
C PHE A 59 -10.10 4.78 -6.87
N THR A 60 -9.28 5.64 -7.42
CA THR A 60 -7.90 5.35 -7.81
C THR A 60 -6.97 6.31 -7.07
N PHE A 61 -6.09 5.77 -6.25
CA PHE A 61 -5.06 6.48 -5.52
C PHE A 61 -3.70 6.20 -6.15
N THR A 62 -2.99 7.25 -6.53
CA THR A 62 -1.63 7.16 -7.09
C THR A 62 -0.66 7.91 -6.19
N ALA A 63 0.52 7.34 -5.97
CA ALA A 63 1.61 8.00 -5.26
C ALA A 63 2.97 7.59 -5.82
N LYS A 64 3.90 8.54 -5.84
CA LYS A 64 5.31 8.32 -6.09
C LYS A 64 6.02 8.09 -4.76
N VAL A 65 6.87 7.07 -4.71
CA VAL A 65 7.64 6.70 -3.52
C VAL A 65 9.12 6.73 -3.86
N SER A 66 9.91 7.48 -3.10
CA SER A 66 11.37 7.49 -3.17
C SER A 66 11.98 7.04 -1.85
N PHE A 67 13.08 6.32 -1.92
CA PHE A 67 13.69 5.63 -0.78
C PHE A 67 15.19 5.42 -0.98
N ALA A 68 15.91 5.20 0.12
CA ALA A 68 17.30 4.78 0.13
C ALA A 68 17.46 3.65 1.17
N TYR A 69 17.05 2.44 0.77
CA TYR A 69 17.10 1.25 1.62
C TYR A 69 18.52 0.93 2.08
N GLN A 70 18.66 0.42 3.29
CA GLN A 70 19.95 0.14 3.95
C GLN A 70 20.16 -1.35 4.19
N GLN A 71 19.11 -2.07 4.57
CA GLN A 71 19.20 -3.45 5.05
C GLN A 71 18.05 -4.31 4.50
N LEU A 72 18.28 -5.62 4.54
CA LEU A 72 17.29 -6.64 4.21
C LEU A 72 15.92 -6.34 4.84
N PHE A 73 14.86 -6.41 4.03
CA PHE A 73 13.47 -6.17 4.37
C PHE A 73 13.10 -4.69 4.64
N ASP A 74 13.98 -3.73 4.39
CA ASP A 74 13.55 -2.33 4.30
C ASP A 74 12.52 -2.19 3.19
N GLN A 75 11.38 -1.57 3.47
CA GLN A 75 10.27 -1.48 2.52
C GLN A 75 9.36 -0.29 2.80
N CYS A 76 8.80 0.28 1.74
CA CYS A 76 7.78 1.32 1.83
C CYS A 76 6.88 1.32 0.60
N GLY A 77 5.65 1.78 0.76
CA GLY A 77 4.68 1.81 -0.32
C GLY A 77 3.26 2.13 0.13
N LEU A 78 2.28 1.52 -0.50
CA LEU A 78 0.86 1.76 -0.20
C LEU A 78 0.28 0.69 0.71
N ILE A 79 -0.73 1.09 1.47
CA ILE A 79 -1.45 0.23 2.40
C ILE A 79 -2.96 0.49 2.32
N ILE A 80 -3.76 -0.58 2.50
CA ILE A 80 -5.15 -0.54 2.92
C ILE A 80 -5.21 -1.21 4.28
N TYR A 81 -5.93 -0.62 5.20
CA TYR A 81 -6.07 -1.17 6.54
C TYR A 81 -7.53 -1.13 6.98
N LEU A 82 -8.09 -2.27 7.36
CA LEU A 82 -9.41 -2.39 7.96
C LEU A 82 -9.27 -2.63 9.46
N ASP A 83 -8.44 -3.60 9.82
CA ASP A 83 -8.01 -3.95 11.18
C ASP A 83 -6.71 -4.77 11.12
N ASN A 84 -6.23 -5.24 12.28
CA ASN A 84 -4.98 -5.99 12.41
C ASN A 84 -4.98 -7.40 11.74
N GLU A 85 -6.14 -7.91 11.36
CA GLU A 85 -6.28 -9.20 10.68
C GLU A 85 -6.70 -9.07 9.20
N ASN A 86 -7.04 -7.85 8.74
CA ASN A 86 -7.53 -7.59 7.38
C ASN A 86 -6.90 -6.32 6.82
N TRP A 87 -5.89 -6.47 6.01
CA TRP A 87 -5.14 -5.36 5.40
C TRP A 87 -4.41 -5.81 4.14
N PHE A 88 -3.92 -4.84 3.39
CA PHE A 88 -3.09 -5.03 2.19
C PHE A 88 -1.92 -4.05 2.22
N LYS A 89 -0.74 -4.49 1.78
CA LYS A 89 0.40 -3.61 1.49
C LYS A 89 1.05 -3.96 0.15
N ALA A 90 1.59 -2.95 -0.54
CA ALA A 90 2.43 -3.11 -1.73
C ALA A 90 3.69 -2.28 -1.58
N SER A 91 4.84 -2.85 -1.93
CA SER A 91 6.15 -2.22 -1.79
C SER A 91 7.20 -2.84 -2.72
N ILE A 92 8.33 -2.17 -2.82
CA ILE A 92 9.60 -2.84 -3.08
C ILE A 92 10.21 -3.17 -1.72
N GLU A 93 10.63 -4.42 -1.55
CA GLU A 93 11.35 -4.90 -0.37
C GLU A 93 12.81 -5.13 -0.75
N TYR A 94 13.72 -4.51 -0.01
CA TYR A 94 15.14 -4.66 -0.26
C TYR A 94 15.63 -6.07 0.08
N GLU A 95 16.27 -6.73 -0.85
CA GLU A 95 16.88 -8.04 -0.64
C GLU A 95 18.40 -7.91 -0.51
N ASN A 96 19.06 -7.35 -1.51
CA ASN A 96 20.50 -7.14 -1.55
C ASN A 96 20.89 -6.17 -2.68
N GLN A 97 22.19 -5.98 -2.92
CA GLN A 97 22.69 -5.07 -3.96
C GLN A 97 22.39 -5.54 -5.40
N SER A 98 22.06 -6.80 -5.61
CA SER A 98 21.82 -7.36 -6.94
C SER A 98 20.36 -7.28 -7.36
N PHE A 99 19.43 -7.41 -6.42
CA PHE A 99 17.99 -7.34 -6.70
C PHE A 99 17.18 -6.97 -5.45
N SER A 100 15.95 -6.59 -5.69
CA SER A 100 14.90 -6.37 -4.68
C SER A 100 13.60 -7.00 -5.14
N ARG A 101 12.62 -7.07 -4.26
CA ARG A 101 11.34 -7.73 -4.52
C ARG A 101 10.22 -6.71 -4.64
N LEU A 102 9.75 -6.50 -5.86
CA LEU A 102 8.50 -5.79 -6.08
C LEU A 102 7.36 -6.74 -5.73
N GLY A 103 6.58 -6.40 -4.70
CA GLY A 103 5.59 -7.33 -4.20
C GLY A 103 4.41 -6.70 -3.51
N SER A 104 3.53 -7.59 -3.04
CA SER A 104 2.36 -7.23 -2.27
C SER A 104 1.98 -8.33 -1.29
N VAL A 105 1.43 -7.92 -0.16
CA VAL A 105 0.87 -8.82 0.86
C VAL A 105 -0.61 -8.51 1.02
N VAL A 106 -1.44 -9.54 0.94
CA VAL A 106 -2.85 -9.48 1.30
C VAL A 106 -3.05 -10.28 2.57
N THR A 107 -3.62 -9.68 3.58
CA THR A 107 -3.98 -10.36 4.83
C THR A 107 -5.49 -10.40 4.97
N ASN A 108 -6.04 -11.59 5.04
CA ASN A 108 -7.44 -11.88 5.34
C ASN A 108 -7.49 -12.84 6.52
N LEU A 109 -8.35 -12.54 7.52
CA LEU A 109 -8.54 -13.37 8.72
C LEU A 109 -7.21 -13.69 9.43
N GLY A 110 -6.26 -12.73 9.40
CA GLY A 110 -4.98 -12.84 10.08
C GLY A 110 -4.01 -13.84 9.46
N TYR A 111 -4.12 -14.11 8.16
CA TYR A 111 -3.13 -14.87 7.40
C TYR A 111 -2.68 -14.06 6.19
N SER A 112 -1.36 -13.84 6.11
CA SER A 112 -0.72 -13.07 5.04
C SER A 112 -0.43 -13.97 3.83
N ASP A 113 -0.75 -13.46 2.64
CA ASP A 113 -0.44 -14.06 1.33
C ASP A 113 0.50 -13.09 0.58
N TRP A 114 1.71 -13.51 0.28
CA TRP A 114 2.76 -12.70 -0.32
C TRP A 114 3.11 -13.16 -1.73
N ALA A 115 3.12 -12.21 -2.68
CA ALA A 115 3.56 -12.44 -4.05
C ALA A 115 4.61 -11.42 -4.44
N THR A 116 5.67 -11.83 -5.13
CA THR A 116 6.79 -10.99 -5.53
C THR A 116 7.30 -11.28 -6.93
N THR A 117 7.99 -10.27 -7.48
CA THR A 117 8.81 -10.37 -8.70
C THR A 117 10.16 -9.74 -8.41
N ASP A 118 11.25 -10.41 -8.75
CA ASP A 118 12.59 -9.88 -8.60
C ASP A 118 12.84 -8.79 -9.63
N ILE A 119 13.35 -7.65 -9.16
CA ILE A 119 13.66 -6.48 -9.98
C ILE A 119 15.00 -5.87 -9.57
N PRO A 120 15.71 -5.15 -10.46
CA PRO A 120 16.78 -4.26 -10.03
C PRO A 120 16.22 -3.20 -9.08
N LEU A 121 16.98 -2.80 -8.06
CA LEU A 121 16.53 -1.77 -7.11
C LEU A 121 16.47 -0.40 -7.79
N PRO A 122 15.27 0.20 -7.97
CA PRO A 122 15.14 1.57 -8.43
C PRO A 122 15.35 2.54 -7.26
N LYS A 123 15.48 3.84 -7.56
CA LYS A 123 15.50 4.90 -6.55
C LYS A 123 14.11 5.39 -6.17
N GLU A 124 13.15 5.15 -7.05
CA GLU A 124 11.76 5.59 -6.90
C GLU A 124 10.83 4.70 -7.74
N ILE A 125 9.57 4.69 -7.36
CA ILE A 125 8.51 3.94 -8.05
C ILE A 125 7.18 4.67 -7.85
N TRP A 126 6.27 4.55 -8.82
CA TRP A 126 4.86 4.93 -8.67
C TRP A 126 4.02 3.69 -8.43
N TYR A 127 3.10 3.79 -7.47
CA TYR A 127 2.03 2.83 -7.26
C TYR A 127 0.69 3.46 -7.59
N ARG A 128 -0.20 2.65 -8.15
CA ARG A 128 -1.58 3.02 -8.41
C ARG A 128 -2.51 1.95 -7.85
N LEU A 129 -3.33 2.34 -6.88
CA LEU A 129 -4.27 1.48 -6.19
C LEU A 129 -5.70 1.88 -6.55
N SER A 130 -6.46 0.99 -7.16
CA SER A 130 -7.85 1.19 -7.52
C SER A 130 -8.77 0.30 -6.70
N ARG A 131 -9.90 0.86 -6.24
CA ARG A 131 -10.95 0.18 -5.50
C ARG A 131 -12.22 0.04 -6.33
N ARG A 132 -12.82 -1.17 -6.34
CA ARG A 132 -14.18 -1.47 -6.85
C ARG A 132 -14.94 -2.29 -5.80
N GLY A 133 -15.64 -1.61 -4.87
CA GLY A 133 -16.32 -2.30 -3.76
C GLY A 133 -15.34 -3.01 -2.83
N PRO A 134 -15.44 -4.36 -2.70
CA PRO A 134 -14.54 -5.16 -1.89
C PRO A 134 -13.24 -5.57 -2.61
N ASP A 135 -13.13 -5.29 -3.91
CA ASP A 135 -12.01 -5.69 -4.77
C ASP A 135 -11.09 -4.53 -5.08
N PHE A 136 -9.82 -4.85 -5.27
CA PHE A 136 -8.75 -3.90 -5.51
C PHE A 136 -7.81 -4.35 -6.61
N LEU A 137 -7.29 -3.39 -7.36
CA LEU A 137 -6.20 -3.55 -8.30
C LEU A 137 -5.03 -2.71 -7.84
N ILE A 138 -3.86 -3.34 -7.68
CA ILE A 138 -2.58 -2.65 -7.50
C ILE A 138 -1.73 -2.76 -8.76
N GLU A 139 -1.17 -1.63 -9.16
CA GLU A 139 -0.28 -1.49 -10.31
C GLU A 139 0.97 -0.72 -9.89
N SER A 140 2.05 -0.90 -10.64
CA SER A 140 3.30 -0.16 -10.47
C SER A 140 3.82 0.42 -11.78
N SER A 141 4.62 1.47 -11.67
CA SER A 141 5.27 2.13 -12.81
C SER A 141 6.66 2.62 -12.43
N PHE A 142 7.64 2.47 -13.31
CA PHE A 142 9.00 3.01 -13.13
C PHE A 142 9.19 4.40 -13.76
N ASP A 143 8.21 4.88 -14.53
CA ASP A 143 8.27 6.17 -15.23
C ASP A 143 7.07 7.10 -14.91
N GLY A 144 6.09 6.62 -14.12
CA GLY A 144 4.85 7.32 -13.81
C GLY A 144 3.85 7.41 -14.95
N LEU A 145 4.14 6.81 -16.11
CA LEU A 145 3.33 6.88 -17.33
C LEU A 145 2.68 5.54 -17.67
N VAL A 146 3.48 4.48 -17.71
CA VAL A 146 3.01 3.11 -18.02
C VAL A 146 2.91 2.33 -16.73
N PHE A 147 1.69 1.93 -16.39
CA PHE A 147 1.38 1.14 -15.20
C PHE A 147 1.14 -0.32 -15.57
N ASN A 148 1.80 -1.21 -14.85
CA ASN A 148 1.68 -2.65 -15.00
C ASN A 148 0.98 -3.25 -13.80
N GLN A 149 0.05 -4.16 -14.04
CA GLN A 149 -0.66 -4.88 -12.98
C GLN A 149 0.30 -5.70 -12.14
N MET A 150 0.23 -5.53 -10.82
CA MET A 150 0.90 -6.38 -9.85
C MET A 150 -0.04 -7.47 -9.32
N ARG A 151 -1.25 -7.08 -8.90
CA ARG A 151 -2.24 -8.00 -8.30
C ARG A 151 -3.65 -7.44 -8.38
N ILE A 152 -4.62 -8.34 -8.56
CA ILE A 152 -6.03 -8.13 -8.19
C ILE A 152 -6.25 -8.90 -6.89
N PHE A 153 -6.92 -8.31 -5.91
CA PHE A 153 -7.19 -8.95 -4.63
C PHE A 153 -8.53 -8.52 -4.03
N HIS A 154 -8.98 -9.31 -3.08
CA HIS A 154 -10.25 -9.14 -2.38
C HIS A 154 -10.00 -9.03 -0.87
N LEU A 155 -10.71 -8.12 -0.19
CA LEU A 155 -10.76 -8.05 1.27
C LEU A 155 -12.16 -8.49 1.72
N HIS A 156 -12.26 -9.72 2.20
CA HIS A 156 -13.52 -10.42 2.46
C HIS A 156 -14.43 -9.68 3.47
N GLN A 157 -13.85 -8.92 4.40
CA GLN A 157 -14.61 -8.13 5.39
C GLN A 157 -15.46 -7.01 4.75
N LEU A 158 -15.14 -6.61 3.52
CA LEU A 158 -15.88 -5.62 2.75
C LEU A 158 -17.13 -6.19 2.06
N GLY A 159 -17.32 -7.51 2.09
CA GLY A 159 -18.48 -8.21 1.52
C GLY A 159 -18.14 -9.01 0.27
N GLU A 160 -19.16 -9.51 -0.40
CA GLU A 160 -19.03 -10.35 -1.58
C GLU A 160 -18.99 -9.51 -2.87
N THR A 161 -18.35 -10.05 -3.90
CA THR A 161 -18.38 -9.50 -5.26
C THR A 161 -19.40 -10.28 -6.07
N THR A 162 -20.37 -9.59 -6.66
CA THR A 162 -21.33 -10.20 -7.57
C THR A 162 -20.92 -9.98 -9.04
N ILE A 163 -21.46 -10.82 -9.95
CA ILE A 163 -21.26 -10.67 -11.39
C ILE A 163 -21.74 -9.28 -11.88
N GLU A 164 -22.81 -8.77 -11.29
CA GLU A 164 -23.33 -7.44 -11.61
C GLU A 164 -22.32 -6.34 -11.23
N MET A 165 -21.78 -6.38 -10.01
CA MET A 165 -20.74 -5.43 -9.54
C MET A 165 -19.52 -5.44 -10.45
N ALA A 166 -19.08 -6.64 -10.87
CA ALA A 166 -17.91 -6.80 -11.72
C ALA A 166 -18.10 -6.17 -13.12
N LYS A 167 -19.33 -6.15 -13.65
CA LYS A 167 -19.65 -5.65 -15.00
C LYS A 167 -20.00 -4.15 -15.06
N CYS A 168 -20.28 -3.51 -13.93
CA CYS A 168 -20.72 -2.10 -13.91
C CYS A 168 -19.55 -1.13 -14.19
N ASN A 169 -19.79 -0.19 -15.10
CA ASN A 169 -18.92 0.97 -15.35
C ASN A 169 -19.78 2.24 -15.39
N PRO A 170 -19.58 3.20 -14.46
CA PRO A 170 -18.65 3.16 -13.31
C PRO A 170 -19.03 2.08 -12.29
N PRO A 171 -18.11 1.73 -11.35
CA PRO A 171 -18.41 0.77 -10.29
C PRO A 171 -19.63 1.20 -9.46
N LEU A 172 -20.42 0.23 -8.99
CA LEU A 172 -21.56 0.50 -8.12
C LEU A 172 -21.09 1.19 -6.81
N PRO A 173 -21.87 2.15 -6.28
CA PRO A 173 -21.56 2.80 -5.00
C PRO A 173 -21.39 1.78 -3.87
N THR A 174 -20.48 2.03 -2.96
CA THR A 174 -20.25 1.23 -1.75
C THR A 174 -20.52 2.04 -0.50
N GLN A 175 -20.94 1.37 0.57
CA GLN A 175 -21.17 2.00 1.89
C GLN A 175 -20.08 1.67 2.90
N LYS A 176 -19.18 0.74 2.56
CA LYS A 176 -18.10 0.32 3.45
C LYS A 176 -16.95 1.31 3.40
N VAL A 177 -16.53 1.78 4.57
CA VAL A 177 -15.33 2.62 4.73
C VAL A 177 -14.09 1.74 4.60
N VAL A 178 -13.08 2.24 3.92
CA VAL A 178 -11.72 1.71 3.94
C VAL A 178 -10.76 2.82 4.34
N SER A 179 -9.75 2.48 5.15
CA SER A 179 -8.61 3.35 5.41
C SER A 179 -7.50 2.96 4.46
N PHE A 180 -6.93 3.93 3.75
CA PHE A 180 -5.83 3.70 2.82
C PHE A 180 -4.79 4.81 2.93
N GLY A 181 -3.58 4.52 2.51
CA GLY A 181 -2.53 5.52 2.57
C GLY A 181 -1.15 4.95 2.29
N VAL A 182 -0.17 5.43 3.05
CA VAL A 182 1.24 5.15 2.87
C VAL A 182 1.83 4.52 4.13
N TYR A 183 2.85 3.65 3.95
CA TYR A 183 3.55 3.02 5.05
C TYR A 183 5.05 2.86 4.75
N ALA A 184 5.85 2.72 5.79
CA ALA A 184 7.25 2.34 5.68
C ALA A 184 7.67 1.52 6.90
N CYS A 185 8.57 0.54 6.72
CA CYS A 185 9.10 -0.24 7.83
C CYS A 185 10.49 -0.81 7.56
N SER A 186 11.17 -1.16 8.64
CA SER A 186 12.47 -1.83 8.66
C SER A 186 12.37 -3.05 9.58
N SER A 187 12.20 -4.25 8.98
CA SER A 187 12.00 -5.48 9.77
C SER A 187 13.26 -5.94 10.50
N SER A 188 14.44 -5.49 10.07
CA SER A 188 15.74 -5.74 10.70
C SER A 188 16.20 -4.56 11.58
N GLU A 189 17.46 -4.59 12.05
CA GLU A 189 18.11 -3.49 12.78
C GLU A 189 18.54 -2.38 11.82
N SER A 190 17.55 -1.75 11.17
CA SER A 190 17.72 -0.73 10.16
C SER A 190 16.82 0.48 10.38
N SER A 191 17.17 1.57 9.73
CA SER A 191 16.33 2.77 9.62
C SER A 191 16.65 3.47 8.31
N PHE A 192 15.62 3.88 7.58
CA PHE A 192 15.74 4.70 6.38
C PHE A 192 14.58 5.70 6.32
N THR A 193 14.68 6.68 5.44
CA THR A 193 13.59 7.64 5.20
C THR A 193 12.93 7.35 3.86
N ALA A 194 11.62 7.09 3.90
CA ALA A 194 10.73 7.04 2.75
C ALA A 194 10.12 8.42 2.49
N LYS A 195 10.01 8.84 1.24
CA LYS A 195 9.29 10.07 0.85
C LYS A 195 8.23 9.76 -0.19
N PHE A 196 6.99 10.17 0.09
CA PHE A 196 5.82 10.01 -0.75
C PHE A 196 5.42 11.37 -1.32
N THR A 197 5.32 11.45 -2.64
CA THR A 197 4.99 12.67 -3.40
C THR A 197 3.98 12.35 -4.50
N GLU A 198 3.52 13.35 -5.24
CA GLU A 198 2.59 13.18 -6.36
C GLU A 198 1.35 12.36 -5.98
N MET A 199 0.90 12.52 -4.72
CA MET A 199 -0.23 11.77 -4.20
C MET A 199 -1.54 12.34 -4.72
N SER A 200 -2.27 11.55 -5.50
CA SER A 200 -3.52 11.97 -6.13
C SER A 200 -4.64 10.96 -5.95
N LEU A 201 -5.86 11.47 -5.84
CA LEU A 201 -7.09 10.69 -5.75
C LEU A 201 -8.04 11.06 -6.87
N GLU A 202 -8.62 10.06 -7.50
CA GLU A 202 -9.54 10.20 -8.61
C GLU A 202 -10.69 9.20 -8.50
N PRO A 203 -11.81 9.40 -9.20
CA PRO A 203 -12.79 8.33 -9.39
C PRO A 203 -12.11 7.08 -9.96
N CYS A 204 -12.63 5.91 -9.60
CA CYS A 204 -12.02 4.64 -9.97
C CYS A 204 -11.78 4.56 -11.50
N LYS A 205 -10.53 4.32 -11.89
CA LYS A 205 -10.09 4.14 -13.28
C LYS A 205 -10.00 2.68 -13.70
N TRP A 206 -10.13 1.76 -12.78
CA TRP A 206 -10.17 0.34 -13.09
C TRP A 206 -11.51 -0.02 -13.70
N LEU A 207 -11.51 -0.24 -15.01
CA LEU A 207 -12.70 -0.59 -15.79
C LEU A 207 -13.04 -2.08 -15.65
N ALA A 208 -14.32 -2.41 -15.78
CA ALA A 208 -14.76 -3.80 -15.95
C ALA A 208 -14.27 -4.34 -17.31
N HIS A 209 -13.95 -5.61 -17.34
CA HIS A 209 -13.58 -6.35 -18.55
C HIS A 209 -14.81 -6.93 -19.26
#